data_47d300ce3092bd9a1e84d02c88c02165
#
_entry.id   47d300ce3092bd9a1e84d02c88c02165
#
_cell.length_a   1.000
_cell.length_b   1.000
_cell.length_c   1.000
_cell.angle_alpha   90.00
_cell.angle_beta   90.00
_cell.angle_gamma   90.00
#
_symmetry.space_group_name_H-M   'P 1'
#
loop_
_entity.id
_entity.type
_entity.pdbx_description
1 polymer ?
#
loop_
_entity_poly.entity_id
_entity_poly.type
_entity_poly.pdbx_seq_one_letter_code
_entity_poly.pdbx_strand_id
1 'polypeptide(L)'
;MGLTLIVFCLADVVMVAAAAIYGWKFLKQQNYLLGIEWWVVMLSGTNFFFYALSGSHFLYNISYFFDAFSRAFGFPVIAIAGMMAVTHKYKPSKFVDIALFALSTAATAILLAVDALAPIKPYFYLLMWTAYSIYLGYFTWRLLAAGKKGHALGMLVVLVTSQAIASIYDFVHIPGDDDQHTLFYIAALLTWAYALFEQYYAYGALKRAENP
;
A
#
# COMPACT_ATOMS: atom_id res chain seq x y z
N MET A 1 -1.17 26.12 14.06
CA MET A 1 -1.03 24.74 13.61
C MET A 1 -0.04 24.05 14.56
N GLY A 2 -0.43 22.98 15.24
CA GLY A 2 0.47 22.28 16.18
C GLY A 2 1.62 21.60 15.43
N LEU A 3 2.77 21.40 16.09
CA LEU A 3 3.92 20.71 15.47
C LEU A 3 3.56 19.32 14.93
N THR A 4 2.73 18.59 15.65
CA THR A 4 2.26 17.25 15.27
C THR A 4 1.52 17.26 13.92
N LEU A 5 0.62 18.25 13.72
CA LEU A 5 -0.09 18.39 12.45
C LEU A 5 0.84 18.73 11.28
N ILE A 6 1.89 19.54 11.53
CA ILE A 6 2.90 19.85 10.51
C ILE A 6 3.65 18.57 10.12
N VAL A 7 4.09 17.78 11.09
CA VAL A 7 4.80 16.51 10.83
C VAL A 7 3.90 15.52 10.12
N PHE A 8 2.62 15.41 10.48
CA PHE A 8 1.63 14.61 9.78
C PHE A 8 1.50 15.02 8.32
N CYS A 9 1.30 16.32 8.04
CA CYS A 9 1.18 16.83 6.68
C CYS A 9 2.45 16.55 5.85
N LEU A 10 3.64 16.68 6.45
CA LEU A 10 4.90 16.34 5.77
C LEU A 10 5.01 14.85 5.46
N ALA A 11 4.64 13.98 6.39
CA ALA A 11 4.65 12.53 6.20
C ALA A 11 3.70 12.13 5.05
N ASP A 12 2.51 12.74 5.01
CA ASP A 12 1.53 12.47 3.95
C ASP A 12 2.02 12.96 2.58
N VAL A 13 2.57 14.17 2.49
CA VAL A 13 3.18 14.70 1.25
C VAL A 13 4.29 13.78 0.75
N VAL A 14 5.13 13.25 1.63
CA VAL A 14 6.20 12.31 1.26
C VAL A 14 5.61 11.01 0.70
N MET A 15 4.57 10.46 1.32
CA MET A 15 3.89 9.25 0.83
C MET A 15 3.21 9.50 -0.52
N VAL A 16 2.46 10.60 -0.66
CA VAL A 16 1.78 10.99 -1.92
C VAL A 16 2.79 11.19 -3.04
N ALA A 17 3.92 11.87 -2.77
CA ALA A 17 4.99 12.06 -3.76
C ALA A 17 5.63 10.72 -4.18
N ALA A 18 5.91 9.83 -3.23
CA ALA A 18 6.43 8.49 -3.53
C ALA A 18 5.43 7.71 -4.41
N ALA A 19 4.16 7.69 -4.04
CA ALA A 19 3.11 7.02 -4.78
C ALA A 19 2.96 7.58 -6.22
N ALA A 20 2.95 8.90 -6.37
CA ALA A 20 2.86 9.56 -7.67
C ALA A 20 4.05 9.21 -8.58
N ILE A 21 5.27 9.39 -8.06
CA ILE A 21 6.51 9.20 -8.84
C ILE A 21 6.70 7.74 -9.23
N TYR A 22 6.60 6.81 -8.27
CA TYR A 22 6.86 5.39 -8.55
C TYR A 22 5.70 4.72 -9.26
N GLY A 23 4.46 5.15 -9.03
CA GLY A 23 3.31 4.75 -9.84
C GLY A 23 3.51 5.12 -11.31
N TRP A 24 3.87 6.38 -11.59
CA TRP A 24 4.20 6.82 -12.95
C TRP A 24 5.34 6.01 -13.60
N LYS A 25 6.40 5.72 -12.83
CA LYS A 25 7.53 4.90 -13.31
C LYS A 25 7.10 3.46 -13.64
N PHE A 26 6.20 2.85 -12.88
CA PHE A 26 5.64 1.54 -13.19
C PHE A 26 4.75 1.58 -14.44
N LEU A 27 3.92 2.61 -14.60
CA LEU A 27 3.12 2.80 -15.83
C LEU A 27 4.01 2.89 -17.07
N LYS A 28 5.10 3.64 -17.00
CA LYS A 28 6.11 3.70 -18.09
C LYS A 28 6.75 2.34 -18.39
N GLN A 29 6.84 1.45 -17.40
CA GLN A 29 7.31 0.08 -17.58
C GLN A 29 6.20 -0.88 -18.05
N GLN A 30 5.00 -0.37 -18.34
CA GLN A 30 3.81 -1.14 -18.71
C GLN A 30 3.36 -2.14 -17.63
N ASN A 31 3.74 -1.90 -16.36
CA ASN A 31 3.19 -2.60 -15.22
C ASN A 31 2.00 -1.81 -14.68
N TYR A 32 0.84 -2.00 -15.33
CA TYR A 32 -0.38 -1.24 -15.00
C TYR A 32 -0.91 -1.59 -13.62
N LEU A 33 -0.76 -2.84 -13.17
CA LEU A 33 -1.22 -3.26 -11.84
C LEU A 33 -0.52 -2.47 -10.73
N LEU A 34 0.81 -2.45 -10.72
CA LEU A 34 1.56 -1.67 -9.73
C LEU A 34 1.39 -0.16 -9.93
N GLY A 35 1.38 0.30 -11.18
CA GLY A 35 1.30 1.72 -11.47
C GLY A 35 -0.02 2.35 -11.02
N ILE A 36 -1.15 1.71 -11.31
CA ILE A 36 -2.48 2.19 -10.93
C ILE A 36 -2.69 2.04 -9.41
N GLU A 37 -2.26 0.92 -8.80
CA GLU A 37 -2.38 0.76 -7.35
C GLU A 37 -1.60 1.85 -6.59
N TRP A 38 -0.38 2.18 -7.01
CA TRP A 38 0.37 3.32 -6.42
C TRP A 38 -0.40 4.64 -6.58
N TRP A 39 -1.10 4.83 -7.70
CA TRP A 39 -1.93 6.01 -7.88
C TRP A 39 -3.21 5.98 -7.05
N VAL A 40 -3.77 4.82 -6.74
CA VAL A 40 -4.87 4.68 -5.76
C VAL A 40 -4.39 5.15 -4.38
N VAL A 41 -3.19 4.72 -3.95
CA VAL A 41 -2.58 5.20 -2.70
C VAL A 41 -2.36 6.72 -2.72
N MET A 42 -1.85 7.26 -3.85
CA MET A 42 -1.71 8.72 -4.04
C MET A 42 -3.06 9.44 -3.87
N LEU A 43 -4.12 8.94 -4.49
CA LEU A 43 -5.45 9.54 -4.38
C LEU A 43 -6.00 9.45 -2.96
N SER A 44 -5.81 8.34 -2.27
CA SER A 44 -6.18 8.17 -0.87
C SER A 44 -5.49 9.23 0.00
N GLY A 45 -4.15 9.30 -0.05
CA GLY A 45 -3.38 10.27 0.72
C GLY A 45 -3.72 11.72 0.37
N THR A 46 -3.84 12.05 -0.91
CA THR A 46 -4.22 13.41 -1.32
C THR A 46 -5.57 13.84 -0.72
N ASN A 47 -6.57 12.96 -0.73
CA ASN A 47 -7.87 13.27 -0.13
C ASN A 47 -7.77 13.34 1.40
N PHE A 48 -6.94 12.50 2.03
CA PHE A 48 -6.69 12.54 3.46
C PHE A 48 -5.99 13.84 3.90
N PHE A 49 -5.00 14.27 3.14
CA PHE A 49 -4.32 15.56 3.36
C PHE A 49 -5.30 16.73 3.35
N PHE A 50 -6.13 16.83 2.31
CA PHE A 50 -7.12 17.90 2.23
C PHE A 50 -8.23 17.78 3.27
N TYR A 51 -8.60 16.56 3.68
CA TYR A 51 -9.49 16.35 4.82
C TYR A 51 -8.87 16.91 6.11
N ALA A 52 -7.62 16.60 6.39
CA ALA A 52 -6.93 17.10 7.59
C ALA A 52 -6.87 18.63 7.68
N LEU A 53 -6.85 19.32 6.53
CA LEU A 53 -6.83 20.78 6.47
C LEU A 53 -8.22 21.41 6.51
N SER A 54 -9.24 20.76 5.93
CA SER A 54 -10.57 21.35 5.69
C SER A 54 -11.67 20.79 6.58
N GLY A 55 -11.48 19.62 7.18
CA GLY A 55 -12.52 18.86 7.89
C GLY A 55 -13.62 18.30 6.99
N SER A 56 -13.41 18.25 5.66
CA SER A 56 -14.42 17.81 4.69
C SER A 56 -14.69 16.31 4.77
N HIS A 57 -15.86 15.90 5.28
CA HIS A 57 -16.28 14.50 5.31
C HIS A 57 -16.34 13.84 3.92
N PHE A 58 -16.59 14.60 2.87
CA PHE A 58 -16.56 14.07 1.50
C PHE A 58 -15.16 13.57 1.13
N LEU A 59 -14.12 14.36 1.42
CA LEU A 59 -12.72 13.97 1.16
C LEU A 59 -12.29 12.79 2.04
N TYR A 60 -12.75 12.78 3.30
CA TYR A 60 -12.53 11.63 4.20
C TYR A 60 -13.12 10.35 3.61
N ASN A 61 -14.37 10.37 3.15
CA ASN A 61 -15.03 9.19 2.59
C ASN A 61 -14.31 8.64 1.35
N ILE A 62 -13.79 9.52 0.49
CA ILE A 62 -12.97 9.12 -0.67
C ILE A 62 -11.68 8.44 -0.20
N SER A 63 -10.96 9.07 0.74
CA SER A 63 -9.74 8.51 1.29
C SER A 63 -10.00 7.17 1.97
N TYR A 64 -11.04 7.08 2.79
CA TYR A 64 -11.44 5.86 3.49
C TYR A 64 -11.77 4.71 2.53
N PHE A 65 -12.46 5.00 1.42
CA PHE A 65 -12.74 4.00 0.38
C PHE A 65 -11.44 3.46 -0.24
N PHE A 66 -10.52 4.33 -0.62
CA PHE A 66 -9.26 3.92 -1.24
C PHE A 66 -8.30 3.23 -0.25
N ASP A 67 -8.30 3.65 1.03
CA ASP A 67 -7.58 2.93 2.09
C ASP A 67 -8.11 1.51 2.26
N ALA A 68 -9.43 1.35 2.39
CA ALA A 68 -10.07 0.04 2.47
C ALA A 68 -9.78 -0.83 1.23
N PHE A 69 -9.82 -0.23 0.03
CA PHE A 69 -9.47 -0.91 -1.21
C PHE A 69 -8.02 -1.42 -1.19
N SER A 70 -7.07 -0.54 -0.87
CA SER A 70 -5.65 -0.90 -0.86
C SER A 70 -5.32 -1.97 0.18
N ARG A 71 -5.92 -1.89 1.39
CA ARG A 71 -5.72 -2.91 2.44
C ARG A 71 -6.39 -4.25 2.13
N ALA A 72 -7.57 -4.23 1.51
CA ALA A 72 -8.33 -5.44 1.22
C ALA A 72 -7.82 -6.18 -0.03
N PHE A 73 -7.54 -5.43 -1.11
CA PHE A 73 -7.31 -6.02 -2.43
C PHE A 73 -6.12 -5.38 -3.17
N GLY A 74 -5.86 -4.10 -3.01
CA GLY A 74 -4.84 -3.37 -3.74
C GLY A 74 -3.46 -4.00 -3.53
N PHE A 75 -2.95 -4.03 -2.31
CA PHE A 75 -1.68 -4.69 -2.01
C PHE A 75 -1.75 -6.22 -2.05
N PRO A 76 -2.74 -6.87 -1.39
CA PRO A 76 -2.76 -8.33 -1.29
C PRO A 76 -3.03 -9.08 -2.60
N VAL A 77 -3.70 -8.44 -3.55
CA VAL A 77 -4.07 -9.08 -4.82
C VAL A 77 -3.40 -8.38 -6.00
N ILE A 78 -3.65 -7.07 -6.17
CA ILE A 78 -3.22 -6.33 -7.35
C ILE A 78 -1.71 -6.12 -7.35
N ALA A 79 -1.12 -5.67 -6.22
CA ALA A 79 0.32 -5.46 -6.17
C ALA A 79 1.09 -6.79 -6.23
N ILE A 80 0.61 -7.85 -5.58
CA ILE A 80 1.19 -9.20 -5.74
C ILE A 80 1.19 -9.61 -7.21
N ALA A 81 0.03 -9.53 -7.90
CA ALA A 81 -0.07 -9.87 -9.31
C ALA A 81 0.89 -9.04 -10.19
N GLY A 82 1.03 -7.74 -9.89
CA GLY A 82 1.99 -6.86 -10.56
C GLY A 82 3.46 -7.22 -10.31
N MET A 83 3.80 -7.64 -9.07
CA MET A 83 5.14 -8.10 -8.70
C MET A 83 5.46 -9.49 -9.28
N MET A 84 4.46 -10.33 -9.55
CA MET A 84 4.63 -11.64 -10.19
C MET A 84 5.20 -11.52 -11.63
N ALA A 85 5.16 -10.34 -12.25
CA ALA A 85 5.80 -10.10 -13.53
C ALA A 85 7.31 -10.40 -13.51
N VAL A 86 7.99 -10.16 -12.38
CA VAL A 86 9.43 -10.46 -12.23
C VAL A 86 9.70 -11.78 -11.52
N THR A 87 8.82 -12.24 -10.64
CA THR A 87 9.06 -13.47 -9.89
C THR A 87 8.59 -14.74 -10.61
N HIS A 88 7.54 -14.63 -11.42
CA HIS A 88 6.89 -15.74 -12.11
C HIS A 88 6.75 -15.51 -13.63
N LYS A 89 7.31 -14.42 -14.17
CA LYS A 89 7.12 -13.98 -15.56
C LYS A 89 5.64 -13.84 -15.95
N TYR A 90 4.78 -13.56 -14.95
CA TYR A 90 3.35 -13.41 -15.13
C TYR A 90 3.05 -12.04 -15.77
N LYS A 91 2.47 -12.06 -16.96
CA LYS A 91 2.04 -10.86 -17.68
C LYS A 91 0.57 -11.04 -18.07
N PRO A 92 -0.36 -10.60 -17.21
CA PRO A 92 -1.77 -10.70 -17.51
C PRO A 92 -2.14 -9.85 -18.74
N SER A 93 -3.25 -10.19 -19.36
CA SER A 93 -3.81 -9.37 -20.42
C SER A 93 -4.43 -8.10 -19.84
N LYS A 94 -4.57 -7.05 -20.62
CA LYS A 94 -5.26 -5.80 -20.19
C LYS A 94 -6.68 -6.07 -19.68
N PHE A 95 -7.36 -7.07 -20.20
CA PHE A 95 -8.69 -7.47 -19.72
C PHE A 95 -8.61 -8.00 -18.28
N VAL A 96 -7.61 -8.81 -17.96
CA VAL A 96 -7.39 -9.32 -16.59
C VAL A 96 -7.04 -8.18 -15.65
N ASP A 97 -6.19 -7.24 -16.06
CA ASP A 97 -5.86 -6.06 -15.26
C ASP A 97 -7.13 -5.26 -14.91
N ILE A 98 -7.97 -4.96 -15.92
CA ILE A 98 -9.23 -4.24 -15.74
C ILE A 98 -10.19 -5.03 -14.83
N ALA A 99 -10.31 -6.34 -15.04
CA ALA A 99 -11.17 -7.21 -14.24
C ALA A 99 -10.73 -7.25 -12.77
N LEU A 100 -9.42 -7.31 -12.49
CA LEU A 100 -8.88 -7.26 -11.13
C LEU A 100 -9.28 -5.96 -10.42
N PHE A 101 -9.08 -4.81 -11.06
CA PHE A 101 -9.49 -3.53 -10.46
C PHE A 101 -11.00 -3.42 -10.29
N ALA A 102 -11.79 -3.81 -11.30
CA ALA A 102 -13.24 -3.73 -11.24
C ALA A 102 -13.83 -4.62 -10.15
N LEU A 103 -13.38 -5.88 -10.06
CA LEU A 103 -13.84 -6.82 -9.04
C LEU A 103 -13.40 -6.38 -7.63
N SER A 104 -12.16 -5.91 -7.48
CA SER A 104 -11.65 -5.40 -6.21
C SER A 104 -12.41 -4.16 -5.76
N THR A 105 -12.74 -3.24 -6.68
CA THR A 105 -13.56 -2.06 -6.39
C THR A 105 -14.98 -2.46 -5.96
N ALA A 106 -15.62 -3.38 -6.68
CA ALA A 106 -16.96 -3.86 -6.33
C ALA A 106 -16.96 -4.59 -4.96
N ALA A 107 -15.96 -5.44 -4.72
CA ALA A 107 -15.81 -6.15 -3.45
C ALA A 107 -15.56 -5.19 -2.28
N THR A 108 -14.75 -4.13 -2.47
CA THR A 108 -14.55 -3.07 -1.47
C THR A 108 -15.86 -2.33 -1.19
N ALA A 109 -16.61 -1.97 -2.22
CA ALA A 109 -17.91 -1.32 -2.03
C ALA A 109 -18.88 -2.19 -1.22
N ILE A 110 -18.94 -3.49 -1.51
CA ILE A 110 -19.75 -4.45 -0.75
C ILE A 110 -19.26 -4.54 0.71
N LEU A 111 -17.94 -4.67 0.91
CA LEU A 111 -17.32 -4.76 2.23
C LEU A 111 -17.65 -3.55 3.10
N LEU A 112 -17.75 -2.36 2.51
CA LEU A 112 -18.06 -1.13 3.22
C LEU A 112 -19.55 -0.90 3.40
N ALA A 113 -20.39 -1.32 2.44
CA ALA A 113 -21.83 -1.07 2.44
C ALA A 113 -22.65 -2.06 3.29
N VAL A 114 -22.12 -3.26 3.56
CA VAL A 114 -22.83 -4.33 4.28
C VAL A 114 -22.51 -4.26 5.77
N ASP A 115 -23.44 -3.79 6.58
CA ASP A 115 -23.27 -3.62 8.03
C ASP A 115 -22.91 -4.92 8.76
N ALA A 116 -23.44 -6.06 8.31
CA ALA A 116 -23.10 -7.37 8.87
C ALA A 116 -21.62 -7.73 8.77
N LEU A 117 -20.89 -7.10 7.84
CA LEU A 117 -19.44 -7.28 7.68
C LEU A 117 -18.61 -6.36 8.60
N ALA A 118 -19.21 -5.34 9.21
CA ALA A 118 -18.49 -4.36 10.03
C ALA A 118 -17.59 -4.99 11.11
N PRO A 119 -18.04 -5.98 11.92
CA PRO A 119 -17.23 -6.54 12.98
C PRO A 119 -16.07 -7.42 12.48
N ILE A 120 -16.12 -7.89 11.23
CA ILE A 120 -15.09 -8.76 10.67
C ILE A 120 -14.06 -8.00 9.81
N LYS A 121 -14.37 -6.75 9.40
CA LYS A 121 -13.46 -5.93 8.54
C LYS A 121 -12.03 -5.86 9.08
N PRO A 122 -11.77 -5.54 10.36
CA PRO A 122 -10.41 -5.46 10.89
C PRO A 122 -9.63 -6.76 10.70
N TYR A 123 -10.25 -7.89 11.01
CA TYR A 123 -9.64 -9.21 10.87
C TYR A 123 -9.40 -9.57 9.40
N PHE A 124 -10.32 -9.20 8.52
CA PHE A 124 -10.18 -9.39 7.08
C PHE A 124 -8.99 -8.60 6.53
N TYR A 125 -8.85 -7.31 6.90
CA TYR A 125 -7.71 -6.50 6.49
C TYR A 125 -6.38 -7.08 6.99
N LEU A 126 -6.33 -7.51 8.26
CA LEU A 126 -5.15 -8.13 8.83
C LEU A 126 -4.79 -9.43 8.12
N LEU A 127 -5.77 -10.28 7.81
CA LEU A 127 -5.57 -11.52 7.05
C LEU A 127 -5.00 -11.23 5.66
N MET A 128 -5.61 -10.30 4.93
CA MET A 128 -5.18 -9.93 3.59
C MET A 128 -3.78 -9.33 3.59
N TRP A 129 -3.46 -8.48 4.58
CA TRP A 129 -2.12 -7.93 4.73
C TRP A 129 -1.09 -9.01 5.09
N THR A 130 -1.46 -9.98 5.93
CA THR A 130 -0.60 -11.12 6.24
C THR A 130 -0.30 -11.96 4.99
N ALA A 131 -1.28 -12.19 4.13
CA ALA A 131 -1.07 -12.86 2.84
C ALA A 131 -0.08 -12.07 1.96
N TYR A 132 -0.21 -10.74 1.92
CA TYR A 132 0.76 -9.88 1.24
C TYR A 132 2.17 -9.98 1.86
N SER A 133 2.28 -9.99 3.19
CA SER A 133 3.55 -10.13 3.90
C SER A 133 4.24 -11.47 3.62
N ILE A 134 3.48 -12.57 3.49
CA ILE A 134 4.02 -13.87 3.06
C ILE A 134 4.64 -13.75 1.67
N TYR A 135 3.96 -13.08 0.74
CA TYR A 135 4.52 -12.85 -0.59
C TYR A 135 5.77 -11.94 -0.56
N LEU A 136 5.78 -10.89 0.27
CA LEU A 136 6.97 -10.05 0.47
C LEU A 136 8.17 -10.86 1.02
N GLY A 137 7.92 -11.82 1.91
CA GLY A 137 8.94 -12.76 2.37
C GLY A 137 9.52 -13.59 1.24
N TYR A 138 8.67 -14.15 0.38
CA TYR A 138 9.09 -14.85 -0.84
C TYR A 138 9.87 -13.93 -1.78
N PHE A 139 9.41 -12.71 -2.02
CA PHE A 139 10.09 -11.73 -2.85
C PHE A 139 11.49 -11.36 -2.29
N THR A 140 11.58 -11.18 -0.97
CA THR A 140 12.84 -10.94 -0.26
C THR A 140 13.81 -12.10 -0.45
N TRP A 141 13.33 -13.34 -0.34
CA TRP A 141 14.14 -14.52 -0.62
C TRP A 141 14.65 -14.55 -2.07
N ARG A 142 13.82 -14.20 -3.06
CA ARG A 142 14.23 -14.12 -4.47
C ARG A 142 15.35 -13.08 -4.68
N LEU A 143 15.28 -11.93 -4.00
CA LEU A 143 16.34 -10.91 -4.02
C LEU A 143 17.65 -11.44 -3.42
N LEU A 144 17.58 -12.17 -2.31
CA LEU A 144 18.75 -12.81 -1.71
C LEU A 144 19.38 -13.83 -2.65
N ALA A 145 18.58 -14.71 -3.25
CA ALA A 145 19.02 -15.70 -4.21
C ALA A 145 19.67 -15.06 -5.46
N ALA A 146 19.19 -13.88 -5.87
CA ALA A 146 19.75 -13.08 -6.96
C ALA A 146 20.97 -12.23 -6.54
N GLY A 147 21.47 -12.36 -5.30
CA GLY A 147 22.61 -11.59 -4.79
C GLY A 147 22.32 -10.12 -4.49
N LYS A 148 21.07 -9.70 -4.49
CA LYS A 148 20.63 -8.30 -4.26
C LYS A 148 20.42 -8.02 -2.76
N LYS A 149 21.47 -8.26 -1.95
CA LYS A 149 21.38 -8.24 -0.47
C LYS A 149 20.86 -6.92 0.11
N GLY A 150 21.25 -5.76 -0.45
CA GLY A 150 20.78 -4.45 0.02
C GLY A 150 19.27 -4.29 -0.13
N HIS A 151 18.73 -4.62 -1.30
CA HIS A 151 17.28 -4.59 -1.55
C HIS A 151 16.53 -5.68 -0.77
N ALA A 152 17.15 -6.83 -0.54
CA ALA A 152 16.55 -7.86 0.31
C ALA A 152 16.40 -7.37 1.76
N LEU A 153 17.41 -6.68 2.31
CA LEU A 153 17.32 -6.05 3.62
C LEU A 153 16.24 -4.95 3.65
N GLY A 154 16.21 -4.08 2.63
CA GLY A 154 15.18 -3.06 2.49
C GLY A 154 13.76 -3.65 2.47
N MET A 155 13.56 -4.72 1.69
CA MET A 155 12.27 -5.43 1.63
C MET A 155 11.92 -6.15 2.93
N LEU A 156 12.91 -6.64 3.68
CA LEU A 156 12.67 -7.20 5.03
C LEU A 156 12.19 -6.11 5.99
N VAL A 157 12.78 -4.91 5.94
CA VAL A 157 12.31 -3.75 6.72
C VAL A 157 10.88 -3.40 6.32
N VAL A 158 10.57 -3.32 5.02
CA VAL A 158 9.20 -3.10 4.52
C VAL A 158 8.23 -4.14 5.10
N LEU A 159 8.57 -5.42 5.01
CA LEU A 159 7.74 -6.52 5.51
C LEU A 159 7.45 -6.37 7.01
N VAL A 160 8.49 -6.18 7.83
CA VAL A 160 8.34 -6.11 9.29
C VAL A 160 7.56 -4.86 9.70
N THR A 161 7.91 -3.69 9.17
CA THR A 161 7.26 -2.44 9.55
C THR A 161 5.82 -2.37 9.06
N SER A 162 5.55 -2.79 7.82
CA SER A 162 4.20 -2.75 7.28
C SER A 162 3.28 -3.78 7.95
N GLN A 163 3.79 -4.98 8.28
CA GLN A 163 3.01 -5.96 9.05
C GLN A 163 2.73 -5.45 10.47
N ALA A 164 3.70 -4.79 11.13
CA ALA A 164 3.49 -4.20 12.44
C ALA A 164 2.38 -3.13 12.39
N ILE A 165 2.43 -2.20 11.43
CA ILE A 165 1.38 -1.20 11.21
C ILE A 165 0.03 -1.88 10.98
N ALA A 166 -0.06 -2.86 10.08
CA ALA A 166 -1.31 -3.55 9.79
C ALA A 166 -1.89 -4.30 11.01
N SER A 167 -1.01 -4.81 11.89
CA SER A 167 -1.42 -5.54 13.09
C SER A 167 -1.99 -4.63 14.19
N ILE A 168 -1.63 -3.36 14.21
CA ILE A 168 -2.12 -2.41 15.22
C ILE A 168 -3.20 -1.47 14.68
N TYR A 169 -3.36 -1.36 13.37
CA TYR A 169 -4.18 -0.36 12.68
C TYR A 169 -5.61 -0.24 13.23
N ASP A 170 -6.30 -1.36 13.38
CA ASP A 170 -7.70 -1.39 13.79
C ASP A 170 -7.87 -1.91 15.23
N PHE A 171 -6.78 -2.26 15.94
CA PHE A 171 -6.85 -3.00 17.21
C PHE A 171 -6.22 -2.26 18.38
N VAL A 172 -5.29 -1.34 18.14
CA VAL A 172 -4.48 -0.74 19.19
C VAL A 172 -4.44 0.77 19.05
N HIS A 173 -4.83 1.47 20.14
CA HIS A 173 -4.55 2.89 20.29
C HIS A 173 -3.16 3.06 20.89
N ILE A 174 -2.28 3.85 20.24
CA ILE A 174 -0.92 4.08 20.72
C ILE A 174 -0.99 4.93 22.00
N PRO A 175 -0.37 4.51 23.12
CA PRO A 175 -0.36 5.30 24.32
C PRO A 175 0.27 6.70 24.09
N GLY A 176 -0.47 7.75 24.42
CA GLY A 176 -0.04 9.14 24.22
C GLY A 176 -0.37 9.72 22.83
N ASP A 177 -1.04 8.96 21.98
CA ASP A 177 -1.61 9.50 20.74
C ASP A 177 -2.90 10.27 21.02
N ASP A 178 -3.26 11.17 20.12
CA ASP A 178 -4.52 11.91 20.20
C ASP A 178 -5.72 11.07 19.70
N ASP A 179 -6.94 11.58 19.90
CA ASP A 179 -8.17 10.90 19.49
C ASP A 179 -8.27 10.69 17.96
N GLN A 180 -7.45 11.41 17.19
CA GLN A 180 -7.36 11.30 15.73
C GLN A 180 -6.28 10.33 15.27
N HIS A 181 -5.59 9.67 16.20
CA HIS A 181 -4.49 8.74 15.92
C HIS A 181 -3.35 9.36 15.09
N THR A 182 -3.02 10.63 15.35
CA THR A 182 -2.07 11.39 14.53
C THR A 182 -0.67 10.77 14.52
N LEU A 183 -0.15 10.30 15.67
CA LEU A 183 1.17 9.65 15.74
C LEU A 183 1.17 8.33 14.98
N PHE A 184 0.09 7.55 15.12
CA PHE A 184 -0.08 6.32 14.33
C PHE A 184 -0.04 6.59 12.84
N TYR A 185 -0.81 7.58 12.34
CA TYR A 185 -0.82 7.91 10.92
C TYR A 185 0.52 8.44 10.42
N ILE A 186 1.26 9.21 11.21
CA ILE A 186 2.63 9.61 10.85
C ILE A 186 3.51 8.37 10.59
N ALA A 187 3.49 7.41 11.51
CA ALA A 187 4.26 6.18 11.38
C ALA A 187 3.81 5.35 10.16
N ALA A 188 2.49 5.22 9.95
CA ALA A 188 1.92 4.50 8.82
C ALA A 188 2.30 5.15 7.48
N LEU A 189 2.12 6.46 7.33
CA LEU A 189 2.42 7.20 6.11
C LEU A 189 3.91 7.10 5.72
N LEU A 190 4.82 7.22 6.69
CA LEU A 190 6.25 7.05 6.44
C LEU A 190 6.61 5.61 6.08
N THR A 191 5.96 4.63 6.71
CA THR A 191 6.12 3.21 6.37
C THR A 191 5.65 2.94 4.94
N TRP A 192 4.49 3.46 4.54
CA TRP A 192 3.98 3.33 3.17
C TRP A 192 4.87 4.04 2.17
N ALA A 193 5.34 5.25 2.47
CA ALA A 193 6.27 5.98 1.60
C ALA A 193 7.54 5.17 1.32
N TYR A 194 8.14 4.60 2.38
CA TYR A 194 9.31 3.74 2.25
C TYR A 194 9.01 2.45 1.48
N ALA A 195 7.87 1.81 1.77
CA ALA A 195 7.45 0.61 1.08
C ALA A 195 7.28 0.81 -0.44
N LEU A 196 6.63 1.90 -0.86
CA LEU A 196 6.44 2.25 -2.27
C LEU A 196 7.78 2.51 -2.97
N PHE A 197 8.68 3.23 -2.30
CA PHE A 197 10.03 3.50 -2.77
C PHE A 197 10.83 2.20 -2.94
N GLU A 198 10.97 1.41 -1.87
CA GLU A 198 11.84 0.23 -1.88
C GLU A 198 11.32 -0.86 -2.81
N GLN A 199 10.01 -1.08 -2.87
CA GLN A 199 9.42 -2.04 -3.80
C GLN A 199 9.73 -1.71 -5.26
N TYR A 200 9.74 -0.43 -5.64
CA TYR A 200 10.09 -0.03 -6.98
C TYR A 200 11.55 -0.40 -7.32
N TYR A 201 12.49 -0.08 -6.44
CA TYR A 201 13.92 -0.36 -6.68
C TYR A 201 14.24 -1.84 -6.58
N ALA A 202 13.67 -2.54 -5.61
CA ALA A 202 13.79 -3.98 -5.44
C ALA A 202 13.24 -4.74 -6.65
N TYR A 203 12.04 -4.33 -7.14
CA TYR A 203 11.46 -4.85 -8.38
C TYR A 203 12.41 -4.68 -9.57
N GLY A 204 12.96 -3.47 -9.75
CA GLY A 204 13.91 -3.18 -10.82
C GLY A 204 15.23 -3.97 -10.69
N ALA A 205 15.69 -4.18 -9.45
CA ALA A 205 16.90 -4.97 -9.18
C ALA A 205 16.72 -6.45 -9.51
N LEU A 206 15.56 -7.03 -9.13
CA LEU A 206 15.23 -8.41 -9.46
C LEU A 206 15.00 -8.58 -10.98
N LYS A 207 14.30 -7.64 -11.61
CA LYS A 207 14.07 -7.65 -13.07
C LYS A 207 15.38 -7.70 -13.87
N ARG A 208 16.37 -6.91 -13.47
CA ARG A 208 17.70 -6.92 -14.11
C ARG A 208 18.50 -8.21 -13.85
N ALA A 209 18.27 -8.87 -12.73
CA ALA A 209 18.94 -10.14 -12.42
C ALA A 209 18.32 -11.33 -13.16
N GLU A 210 17.01 -11.30 -13.41
CA GLU A 210 16.27 -12.36 -14.10
C GLU A 210 16.33 -12.24 -15.64
N ASN A 211 16.66 -11.05 -16.16
CA ASN A 211 16.83 -10.77 -17.59
C ASN A 211 18.12 -9.98 -17.79
N PRO A 212 19.28 -10.65 -17.70
CA PRO A 212 20.59 -10.04 -17.85
C PRO A 212 20.86 -9.51 -19.27
#